data_98a77d53577bd4c77f41d77b352e74a6
#
_entry.id   98a77d53577bd4c77f41d77b352e74a6
#
_cell.length_a   1.000
_cell.length_b   1.000
_cell.length_c   1.000
_cell.angle_alpha   90.00
_cell.angle_beta   90.00
_cell.angle_gamma   90.00
#
_symmetry.space_group_name_H-M   'P 1'
#
loop_
_entity.id
_entity.type
_entity.pdbx_description
1 polymer ?
#
loop_
_entity_poly.entity_id
_entity_poly.type
_entity_poly.pdbx_seq_one_letter_code
_entity_poly.pdbx_strand_id
1 'polypeptide(L)'
;MKRLAMCLASLAIILAIMTAKVFAQAPVRKIPIFFQCTCDDPVGSRIATTIRDLIATSPRYFKSGGDFTQMGSNVFPIWSIRMVTRDTDENASRTMVAVAVTRGLFYESLSVQSCGSSRVKECAEGILADLDRQITEFTSVQ
;
A
#
# COMPACT_ATOMS: atom_id res chain seq x y z
N MET A 1 6.48 17.58 57.12
CA MET A 1 6.26 18.38 55.90
C MET A 1 7.13 17.96 54.71
N LYS A 2 8.43 17.66 54.84
CA LYS A 2 9.31 17.25 53.71
C LYS A 2 8.89 15.95 52.99
N ARG A 3 8.36 14.94 53.71
CA ARG A 3 7.93 13.67 53.11
C ARG A 3 6.65 13.78 52.29
N LEU A 4 5.74 14.70 52.65
CA LEU A 4 4.50 14.93 51.88
C LEU A 4 4.80 15.59 50.52
N ALA A 5 5.76 16.53 50.50
CA ALA A 5 6.18 17.20 49.25
C ALA A 5 6.83 16.24 48.24
N MET A 6 7.61 15.26 48.72
CA MET A 6 8.21 14.24 47.86
C MET A 6 7.17 13.31 47.22
N CYS A 7 6.12 12.90 47.96
CA CYS A 7 5.05 12.06 47.40
C CYS A 7 4.22 12.80 46.35
N LEU A 8 3.94 14.09 46.54
CA LEU A 8 3.21 14.89 45.53
C LEU A 8 4.01 15.11 44.26
N ALA A 9 5.32 15.33 44.38
CA ALA A 9 6.20 15.46 43.21
C ALA A 9 6.27 14.15 42.36
N SER A 10 6.34 13.00 43.02
CA SER A 10 6.35 11.70 42.33
C SER A 10 5.03 11.41 41.62
N LEU A 11 3.90 11.78 42.21
CA LEU A 11 2.58 11.59 41.61
C LEU A 11 2.39 12.45 40.35
N ALA A 12 2.89 13.70 40.39
CA ALA A 12 2.82 14.61 39.24
C ALA A 12 3.65 14.11 38.01
N ILE A 13 4.81 13.53 38.28
CA ILE A 13 5.68 12.96 37.21
C ILE A 13 5.01 11.74 36.56
N ILE A 14 4.38 10.86 37.34
CA ILE A 14 3.67 9.69 36.83
C ILE A 14 2.48 10.13 35.97
N LEU A 15 1.72 11.14 36.40
CA LEU A 15 0.59 11.67 35.66
C LEU A 15 1.06 12.29 34.30
N ALA A 16 2.17 13.02 34.31
CA ALA A 16 2.75 13.65 33.09
C ALA A 16 3.22 12.60 32.07
N ILE A 17 3.77 11.47 32.51
CA ILE A 17 4.20 10.39 31.63
C ILE A 17 3.00 9.64 31.01
N MET A 18 1.91 9.49 31.78
CA MET A 18 0.70 8.85 31.27
C MET A 18 -0.02 9.70 30.22
N THR A 19 -0.05 11.03 30.36
CA THR A 19 -0.68 11.92 29.38
C THR A 19 0.13 12.04 28.09
N ALA A 20 1.46 11.96 28.13
CA ALA A 20 2.31 12.02 26.93
C ALA A 20 2.11 10.85 25.98
N LYS A 21 1.72 9.67 26.46
CA LYS A 21 1.48 8.48 25.61
C LYS A 21 0.13 8.52 24.87
N VAL A 22 -0.84 9.29 25.34
CA VAL A 22 -2.18 9.38 24.72
C VAL A 22 -2.18 10.30 23.48
N PHE A 23 -1.23 11.23 23.38
CA PHE A 23 -1.15 12.17 22.24
C PHE A 23 -0.38 11.65 21.01
N ALA A 24 0.19 10.45 21.05
CA ALA A 24 1.17 10.02 20.06
C ALA A 24 0.63 9.17 18.89
N GLN A 25 -0.68 8.93 18.80
CA GLN A 25 -1.21 8.12 17.70
C GLN A 25 -2.38 8.84 17.03
N ALA A 26 -2.05 9.85 16.20
CA ALA A 26 -2.97 10.23 15.13
C ALA A 26 -3.23 8.98 14.27
N PRO A 27 -4.50 8.62 13.98
CA PRO A 27 -4.79 7.45 13.18
C PRO A 27 -4.09 7.60 11.82
N VAL A 28 -3.17 6.69 11.52
CA VAL A 28 -2.50 6.64 10.22
C VAL A 28 -3.57 6.43 9.17
N ARG A 29 -3.85 7.46 8.38
CA ARG A 29 -4.87 7.43 7.36
C ARG A 29 -4.38 6.51 6.24
N LYS A 30 -4.96 5.32 6.15
CA LYS A 30 -4.59 4.36 5.09
C LYS A 30 -4.99 4.89 3.72
N ILE A 31 -4.14 4.63 2.74
CA ILE A 31 -4.32 5.05 1.35
C ILE A 31 -5.18 4.01 0.62
N PRO A 32 -6.29 4.41 -0.03
CA PRO A 32 -7.11 3.48 -0.80
C PRO A 32 -6.38 3.07 -2.09
N ILE A 33 -6.26 1.76 -2.30
CA ILE A 33 -5.68 1.17 -3.51
C ILE A 33 -6.75 0.33 -4.22
N PHE A 34 -7.00 0.65 -5.47
CA PHE A 34 -7.75 -0.20 -6.38
C PHE A 34 -6.78 -1.09 -7.16
N PHE A 35 -6.98 -2.40 -7.12
CA PHE A 35 -6.14 -3.36 -7.84
C PHE A 35 -6.98 -4.21 -8.78
N GLN A 36 -6.62 -4.19 -10.06
CA GLN A 36 -7.20 -5.00 -11.10
C GLN A 36 -6.11 -5.79 -11.84
N CYS A 37 -6.35 -7.06 -12.09
CA CYS A 37 -5.51 -7.90 -12.94
C CYS A 37 -6.31 -8.55 -14.07
N THR A 38 -5.76 -8.50 -15.28
CA THR A 38 -6.09 -9.37 -16.38
C THR A 38 -4.93 -10.36 -16.51
N CYS A 39 -5.05 -11.47 -15.80
CA CYS A 39 -3.98 -12.45 -15.58
C CYS A 39 -4.44 -13.79 -16.18
N ASP A 40 -4.01 -14.08 -17.37
CA ASP A 40 -4.41 -15.28 -18.12
C ASP A 40 -3.43 -16.45 -17.91
N ASP A 41 -2.37 -16.23 -17.12
CA ASP A 41 -1.33 -17.20 -16.85
C ASP A 41 -1.19 -17.53 -15.36
N PRO A 42 -0.68 -18.75 -15.00
CA PRO A 42 -0.56 -19.19 -13.61
C PRO A 42 0.40 -18.35 -12.77
N VAL A 43 1.51 -17.87 -13.35
CA VAL A 43 2.50 -17.05 -12.64
C VAL A 43 1.92 -15.68 -12.34
N GLY A 44 1.28 -15.06 -13.33
CA GLY A 44 0.59 -13.78 -13.18
C GLY A 44 -0.53 -13.83 -12.15
N SER A 45 -1.33 -14.88 -12.15
CA SER A 45 -2.39 -15.11 -11.15
C SER A 45 -1.84 -15.21 -9.73
N ARG A 46 -0.69 -15.85 -9.53
CA ARG A 46 -0.01 -15.94 -8.24
C ARG A 46 0.55 -14.58 -7.81
N ILE A 47 1.14 -13.81 -8.72
CA ILE A 47 1.60 -12.43 -8.46
C ILE A 47 0.41 -11.57 -8.01
N ALA A 48 -0.71 -11.64 -8.74
CA ALA A 48 -1.92 -10.89 -8.42
C ALA A 48 -2.48 -11.22 -7.02
N THR A 49 -2.48 -12.50 -6.66
CA THR A 49 -2.89 -12.95 -5.32
C THR A 49 -1.95 -12.38 -4.26
N THR A 50 -0.64 -12.49 -4.47
CA THR A 50 0.36 -11.96 -3.54
C THR A 50 0.23 -10.44 -3.36
N ILE A 51 -0.01 -9.68 -4.42
CA ILE A 51 -0.25 -8.23 -4.32
C ILE A 51 -1.50 -7.93 -3.48
N ARG A 52 -2.60 -8.67 -3.68
CA ARG A 52 -3.83 -8.50 -2.88
C ARG A 52 -3.59 -8.76 -1.40
N ASP A 53 -2.82 -9.79 -1.07
CA ASP A 53 -2.48 -10.15 0.31
C ASP A 53 -1.57 -9.08 0.94
N LEU A 54 -0.58 -8.58 0.21
CA LEU A 54 0.30 -7.51 0.67
C LEU A 54 -0.48 -6.21 0.92
N ILE A 55 -1.42 -5.84 0.05
CA ILE A 55 -2.30 -4.69 0.27
C ILE A 55 -3.18 -4.89 1.50
N ALA A 56 -3.79 -6.08 1.65
CA ALA A 56 -4.69 -6.39 2.76
C ALA A 56 -4.00 -6.36 4.12
N THR A 57 -2.73 -6.79 4.20
CA THR A 57 -1.93 -6.83 5.43
C THR A 57 -1.15 -5.54 5.68
N SER A 58 -1.14 -4.60 4.73
CA SER A 58 -0.38 -3.36 4.84
C SER A 58 -0.92 -2.44 5.94
N PRO A 59 -0.06 -1.84 6.77
CA PRO A 59 -0.46 -0.76 7.67
C PRO A 59 -0.77 0.53 6.91
N ARG A 60 -0.25 0.70 5.68
CA ARG A 60 -0.32 1.93 4.87
C ARG A 60 -1.48 1.94 3.90
N TYR A 61 -1.91 0.78 3.43
CA TYR A 61 -2.92 0.63 2.38
C TYR A 61 -4.19 -0.05 2.87
N PHE A 62 -5.28 0.18 2.15
CA PHE A 62 -6.45 -0.69 2.20
C PHE A 62 -7.01 -0.90 0.79
N LYS A 63 -7.60 -2.07 0.56
CA LYS A 63 -8.24 -2.39 -0.72
C LYS A 63 -9.51 -1.56 -0.87
N SER A 64 -9.56 -0.73 -1.90
CA SER A 64 -10.79 -0.07 -2.31
C SER A 64 -11.65 -1.04 -3.11
N GLY A 65 -12.92 -1.18 -2.71
CA GLY A 65 -13.88 -2.11 -3.33
C GLY A 65 -14.78 -1.49 -4.40
N GLY A 66 -14.54 -0.24 -4.83
CA GLY A 66 -15.43 0.49 -5.72
C GLY A 66 -15.00 0.48 -7.18
N ASP A 67 -15.97 0.31 -8.08
CA ASP A 67 -15.81 0.64 -9.48
C ASP A 67 -15.65 2.16 -9.61
N PHE A 68 -14.65 2.63 -10.35
CA PHE A 68 -14.33 4.07 -10.52
C PHE A 68 -15.51 4.91 -11.01
N THR A 69 -16.51 4.29 -11.61
CA THR A 69 -17.70 4.96 -12.17
C THR A 69 -18.67 5.48 -11.13
N GLN A 70 -18.60 5.05 -9.87
CA GLN A 70 -19.56 5.41 -8.82
C GLN A 70 -19.00 6.38 -7.76
N MET A 71 -17.72 6.74 -7.82
CA MET A 71 -17.14 7.67 -6.85
C MET A 71 -17.32 9.11 -7.31
N GLY A 72 -18.28 9.79 -6.69
CA GLY A 72 -18.50 11.22 -6.90
C GLY A 72 -17.23 12.05 -6.64
N SER A 73 -17.16 13.22 -7.26
CA SER A 73 -16.03 14.13 -7.39
C SER A 73 -15.34 14.61 -6.09
N ASN A 74 -15.76 14.15 -4.92
CA ASN A 74 -15.25 14.57 -3.61
C ASN A 74 -14.39 13.52 -2.89
N VAL A 75 -14.03 12.43 -3.55
CA VAL A 75 -13.22 11.37 -2.95
C VAL A 75 -11.76 11.59 -3.30
N PHE A 76 -10.89 11.49 -2.28
CA PHE A 76 -9.43 11.52 -2.39
C PHE A 76 -8.92 10.77 -3.63
N PRO A 77 -7.82 11.22 -4.23
CA PRO A 77 -7.28 10.54 -5.41
C PRO A 77 -7.02 9.07 -5.06
N ILE A 78 -7.83 8.18 -5.65
CA ILE A 78 -7.66 6.75 -5.50
C ILE A 78 -6.51 6.36 -6.40
N TRP A 79 -5.51 5.71 -5.82
CA TRP A 79 -4.46 5.08 -6.58
C TRP A 79 -4.95 3.76 -7.13
N SER A 80 -4.71 3.48 -8.40
CA SER A 80 -5.03 2.19 -8.97
C SER A 80 -3.82 1.54 -9.62
N ILE A 81 -3.74 0.23 -9.46
CA ILE A 81 -2.80 -0.64 -10.14
C ILE A 81 -3.60 -1.49 -11.11
N ARG A 82 -3.32 -1.37 -12.39
CA ARG A 82 -3.83 -2.27 -13.42
C ARG A 82 -2.68 -3.12 -13.94
N MET A 83 -2.83 -4.42 -13.81
CA MET A 83 -1.83 -5.39 -14.19
C MET A 83 -2.37 -6.28 -15.32
N VAL A 84 -1.53 -6.50 -16.33
CA VAL A 84 -1.78 -7.48 -17.39
C VAL A 84 -0.59 -8.41 -17.43
N THR A 85 -0.86 -9.70 -17.51
CA THR A 85 0.22 -10.70 -17.61
C THR A 85 0.04 -11.59 -18.81
N ARG A 86 1.15 -12.09 -19.34
CA ARG A 86 1.17 -13.03 -20.45
C ARG A 86 2.36 -13.97 -20.33
N ASP A 87 2.12 -15.27 -20.52
CA ASP A 87 3.19 -16.25 -20.62
C ASP A 87 4.18 -15.90 -21.70
N THR A 88 5.46 -16.11 -21.39
CA THR A 88 6.57 -15.89 -22.34
C THR A 88 7.26 -17.17 -22.75
N ASP A 89 6.90 -18.30 -22.13
CA ASP A 89 7.46 -19.61 -22.45
C ASP A 89 6.39 -20.71 -22.45
N GLU A 90 6.64 -21.77 -23.21
CA GLU A 90 5.73 -22.93 -23.32
C GLU A 90 5.52 -23.69 -22.01
N ASN A 91 6.42 -23.51 -21.03
CA ASN A 91 6.37 -24.19 -19.73
C ASN A 91 5.65 -23.39 -18.66
N ALA A 92 5.09 -22.22 -19.00
CA ALA A 92 4.44 -21.28 -18.06
C ALA A 92 5.31 -21.00 -16.82
N SER A 93 6.64 -21.00 -16.98
CA SER A 93 7.60 -20.74 -15.90
C SER A 93 7.93 -19.26 -15.75
N ARG A 94 7.61 -18.47 -16.78
CA ARG A 94 7.82 -17.02 -16.83
C ARG A 94 6.62 -16.31 -17.41
N THR A 95 6.35 -15.12 -16.85
CA THR A 95 5.34 -14.21 -17.36
C THR A 95 5.93 -12.83 -17.61
N MET A 96 5.45 -12.15 -18.64
CA MET A 96 5.63 -10.73 -18.81
C MET A 96 4.53 -10.02 -18.05
N VAL A 97 4.91 -9.07 -17.20
CA VAL A 97 3.99 -8.29 -16.37
C VAL A 97 4.05 -6.85 -16.82
N ALA A 98 2.95 -6.33 -17.32
CA ALA A 98 2.76 -4.90 -17.57
C ALA A 98 1.92 -4.31 -16.45
N VAL A 99 2.42 -3.25 -15.82
CA VAL A 99 1.74 -2.58 -14.70
C VAL A 99 1.56 -1.11 -15.04
N ALA A 100 0.30 -0.67 -15.04
CA ALA A 100 -0.05 0.74 -15.13
C ALA A 100 -0.50 1.23 -13.75
N VAL A 101 0.11 2.32 -13.28
CA VAL A 101 -0.31 3.02 -12.07
C VAL A 101 -1.02 4.30 -12.47
N THR A 102 -2.21 4.52 -11.91
CA THR A 102 -2.99 5.73 -12.14
C THR A 102 -3.46 6.33 -10.82
N ARG A 103 -3.68 7.64 -10.81
CA ARG A 103 -4.23 8.39 -9.70
C ARG A 103 -5.49 9.14 -10.18
N GLY A 104 -6.66 8.62 -9.80
CA GLY A 104 -7.91 9.07 -10.38
C GLY A 104 -7.92 8.85 -11.89
N LEU A 105 -8.06 9.92 -12.67
CA LEU A 105 -8.02 9.90 -14.14
C LEU A 105 -6.62 10.13 -14.72
N PHE A 106 -5.63 10.42 -13.88
CA PHE A 106 -4.27 10.73 -14.33
C PHE A 106 -3.44 9.46 -14.37
N TYR A 107 -2.71 9.33 -15.47
CA TYR A 107 -1.75 8.27 -15.67
C TYR A 107 -0.40 8.67 -15.08
N GLU A 108 0.14 7.87 -14.18
CA GLU A 108 1.39 8.21 -13.48
C GLU A 108 2.58 7.41 -14.03
N SER A 109 2.42 6.11 -14.28
CA SER A 109 3.51 5.29 -14.82
C SER A 109 3.06 4.01 -15.50
N LEU A 110 3.92 3.51 -16.38
CA LEU A 110 3.86 2.17 -16.96
C LEU A 110 5.21 1.48 -16.75
N SER A 111 5.18 0.30 -16.19
CA SER A 111 6.35 -0.57 -16.12
C SER A 111 6.07 -1.91 -16.76
N VAL A 112 7.11 -2.49 -17.37
CA VAL A 112 7.05 -3.84 -17.93
C VAL A 112 8.24 -4.61 -17.40
N GLN A 113 7.97 -5.78 -16.82
CA GLN A 113 9.03 -6.64 -16.28
C GLN A 113 8.74 -8.12 -16.53
N SER A 114 9.77 -8.94 -16.55
CA SER A 114 9.64 -10.39 -16.63
C SER A 114 9.74 -11.00 -15.24
N CYS A 115 8.80 -11.88 -14.89
CA CYS A 115 8.73 -12.54 -13.60
C CYS A 115 8.74 -14.07 -13.76
N GLY A 116 9.65 -14.72 -13.06
CA GLY A 116 9.70 -16.19 -13.01
C GLY A 116 8.83 -16.76 -11.89
N SER A 117 8.40 -18.01 -12.05
CA SER A 117 7.56 -18.73 -11.09
C SER A 117 8.19 -18.87 -9.70
N SER A 118 9.52 -18.86 -9.60
CA SER A 118 10.27 -18.90 -8.33
C SER A 118 10.39 -17.54 -7.65
N ARG A 119 10.07 -16.43 -8.33
CA ARG A 119 10.28 -15.05 -7.84
C ARG A 119 8.97 -14.26 -7.73
N VAL A 120 7.85 -14.93 -7.60
CA VAL A 120 6.50 -14.34 -7.53
C VAL A 120 6.41 -13.27 -6.43
N LYS A 121 6.93 -13.58 -5.23
CA LYS A 121 6.91 -12.66 -4.09
C LYS A 121 7.74 -11.41 -4.35
N GLU A 122 8.97 -11.57 -4.83
CA GLU A 122 9.85 -10.45 -5.13
C GLU A 122 9.27 -9.54 -6.22
N CYS A 123 8.64 -10.12 -7.24
CA CYS A 123 7.95 -9.35 -8.27
C CYS A 123 6.78 -8.54 -7.70
N ALA A 124 5.96 -9.15 -6.84
CA ALA A 124 4.83 -8.47 -6.21
C ALA A 124 5.29 -7.33 -5.28
N GLU A 125 6.33 -7.57 -4.48
CA GLU A 125 6.95 -6.56 -3.60
C GLU A 125 7.55 -5.41 -4.41
N GLY A 126 8.21 -5.70 -5.53
CA GLY A 126 8.76 -4.69 -6.44
C GLY A 126 7.67 -3.78 -7.02
N ILE A 127 6.55 -4.34 -7.46
CA ILE A 127 5.39 -3.57 -7.97
C ILE A 127 4.84 -2.62 -6.89
N LEU A 128 4.71 -3.10 -5.66
CA LEU A 128 4.23 -2.26 -4.56
C LEU A 128 5.26 -1.22 -4.10
N ALA A 129 6.54 -1.52 -4.17
CA ALA A 129 7.61 -0.55 -3.88
C ALA A 129 7.62 0.60 -4.91
N ASP A 130 7.38 0.30 -6.19
CA ASP A 130 7.22 1.33 -7.22
C ASP A 130 6.01 2.22 -6.97
N LEU A 131 4.88 1.64 -6.57
CA LEU A 131 3.69 2.41 -6.17
C LEU A 131 4.01 3.32 -4.97
N ASP A 132 4.67 2.80 -3.95
CA ASP A 132 5.06 3.54 -2.75
C ASP A 132 5.93 4.75 -3.07
N ARG A 133 6.89 4.57 -3.99
CA ARG A 133 7.75 5.63 -4.46
C ARG A 133 6.93 6.74 -5.11
N GLN A 134 6.02 6.40 -6.03
CA GLN A 134 5.18 7.37 -6.74
C GLN A 134 4.25 8.13 -5.79
N ILE A 135 3.63 7.45 -4.83
CA ILE A 135 2.80 8.08 -3.81
C ILE A 135 3.62 9.06 -2.97
N THR A 136 4.85 8.68 -2.62
CA THR A 136 5.74 9.51 -1.79
C THR A 136 6.22 10.74 -2.57
N GLU A 137 6.63 10.58 -3.81
CA GLU A 137 7.02 11.67 -4.70
C GLU A 137 5.87 12.67 -4.87
N PHE A 138 4.66 12.18 -5.09
CA PHE A 138 3.48 13.05 -5.23
C PHE A 138 3.17 13.82 -3.95
N THR A 139 3.27 13.19 -2.78
CA THR A 139 2.96 13.85 -1.50
C THR A 139 4.04 14.83 -1.05
N SER A 140 5.26 14.71 -1.56
CA SER A 140 6.37 15.63 -1.23
C SER A 140 6.33 16.95 -2.01
N VAL A 141 5.51 17.05 -3.07
CA VAL A 141 5.40 18.25 -3.94
C VAL A 141 4.24 19.14 -3.54
N GLN A 142 3.37 18.71 -2.63
CA GLN A 142 2.25 19.50 -2.07
C GLN A 142 2.62 20.19 -0.76
#